data_61e51621734627fdc367ebdf1f4e502b
#
_entry.id   61e51621734627fdc367ebdf1f4e502b
#
_cell.length_a   1.000
_cell.length_b   1.000
_cell.length_c   1.000
_cell.angle_alpha   90.00
_cell.angle_beta   90.00
_cell.angle_gamma   90.00
#
_symmetry.space_group_name_H-M   'P 1'
#
loop_
_entity.id
_entity.type
_entity.pdbx_description
1 polymer ?
#
loop_
_entity_poly.entity_id
_entity_poly.type
_entity_poly.pdbx_seq_one_letter_code
_entity_poly.pdbx_strand_id
1 'polypeptide(L)'
;MRAFLLPRSDVSQHLPIAKFGVALDLACEDGGVYKWEICRFDLLLTADAKRSKVFRDLLLDTLRSSPQLDICLCTDEVSPGNTMALATHKKSWSFYVSFLQFGERLCYEKHWFVVAVL
;
A
#
# COMPACT_ATOMS: atom_id res chain seq x y z
N MET A 1 -0.95 12.57 1.73
CA MET A 1 0.02 11.45 1.55
C MET A 1 -0.26 10.81 0.20
N ARG A 2 0.71 10.79 -0.67
CA ARG A 2 0.55 10.11 -1.95
C ARG A 2 0.91 8.66 -1.81
N ALA A 3 0.06 7.81 -2.34
CA ALA A 3 0.32 6.39 -2.43
C ALA A 3 1.63 6.11 -3.14
N PHE A 4 2.55 5.43 -2.48
CA PHE A 4 3.75 4.91 -3.10
C PHE A 4 3.49 3.54 -3.70
N LEU A 5 2.61 3.53 -4.61
CA LEU A 5 2.80 2.61 -5.71
C LEU A 5 3.51 3.41 -6.78
N LEU A 6 4.45 2.75 -7.42
CA LEU A 6 4.95 3.12 -8.72
C LEU A 6 3.89 3.85 -9.54
N PRO A 7 4.24 4.82 -10.37
CA PRO A 7 3.33 5.38 -11.34
C PRO A 7 2.53 4.22 -11.95
N ARG A 8 1.22 4.35 -12.01
CA ARG A 8 0.33 3.27 -12.48
C ARG A 8 0.79 2.61 -13.78
N SER A 9 1.50 3.35 -14.62
CA SER A 9 2.10 2.87 -15.85
C SER A 9 3.21 1.83 -15.62
N ASP A 10 3.98 1.96 -14.54
CA ASP A 10 5.09 1.04 -14.28
C ASP A 10 4.62 -0.23 -13.56
N VAL A 11 3.63 -0.10 -12.68
CA VAL A 11 3.06 -1.25 -11.97
C VAL A 11 2.36 -2.20 -12.93
N SER A 12 1.64 -1.67 -13.91
CA SER A 12 0.91 -2.49 -14.87
C SER A 12 1.80 -3.25 -15.85
N GLN A 13 3.00 -2.73 -16.13
CA GLN A 13 3.92 -3.32 -17.09
C GLN A 13 4.89 -4.34 -16.47
N HIS A 14 5.29 -4.15 -15.22
CA HIS A 14 6.36 -4.93 -14.60
C HIS A 14 5.92 -5.84 -13.46
N LEU A 15 4.80 -5.56 -12.84
CA LEU A 15 4.30 -6.31 -11.70
C LEU A 15 2.79 -6.53 -11.87
N PRO A 16 2.38 -7.62 -12.54
CA PRO A 16 0.94 -7.89 -12.67
C PRO A 16 0.30 -7.92 -11.29
N ILE A 17 -0.62 -7.01 -11.04
CA ILE A 17 -1.38 -6.92 -9.77
C ILE A 17 -1.94 -8.28 -9.38
N ALA A 18 -2.29 -9.11 -10.35
CA ALA A 18 -2.71 -10.49 -10.15
C ALA A 18 -1.70 -11.36 -9.36
N LYS A 19 -0.41 -11.04 -9.37
CA LYS A 19 0.60 -11.77 -8.58
C LYS A 19 0.65 -11.33 -7.12
N PHE A 20 0.19 -10.14 -6.81
CA PHE A 20 0.26 -9.56 -5.47
C PHE A 20 -1.10 -9.49 -4.79
N GLY A 21 -2.17 -9.68 -5.54
CA GLY A 21 -3.54 -9.58 -5.04
C GLY A 21 -3.99 -10.84 -4.32
N VAL A 22 -4.71 -10.64 -3.24
CA VAL A 22 -5.50 -11.66 -2.55
C VAL A 22 -6.91 -11.11 -2.41
N ALA A 23 -7.90 -11.88 -2.80
CA ALA A 23 -9.29 -11.53 -2.60
C ALA A 23 -9.75 -11.99 -1.22
N LEU A 24 -10.33 -11.07 -0.47
CA LEU A 24 -10.99 -11.34 0.81
C LEU A 24 -12.50 -11.17 0.64
N ASP A 25 -13.25 -12.11 1.17
CA ASP A 25 -14.70 -12.01 1.23
C ASP A 25 -15.13 -11.30 2.53
N LEU A 26 -15.70 -10.11 2.38
CA LEU A 26 -16.20 -9.33 3.49
C LEU A 26 -17.73 -9.46 3.55
N ALA A 27 -18.25 -9.82 4.73
CA ALA A 27 -19.68 -9.83 4.96
C ALA A 27 -20.24 -8.41 5.00
N CYS A 28 -21.30 -8.15 4.25
CA CYS A 28 -22.00 -6.88 4.26
C CYS A 28 -23.20 -6.92 5.22
N GLU A 29 -23.61 -5.75 5.72
CA GLU A 29 -24.76 -5.61 6.62
C GLU A 29 -26.08 -6.11 6.01
N ASP A 30 -26.20 -6.03 4.68
CA ASP A 30 -27.36 -6.53 3.93
C ASP A 30 -27.36 -8.05 3.73
N GLY A 31 -26.37 -8.77 4.28
CA GLY A 31 -26.21 -10.21 4.12
C GLY A 31 -25.47 -10.62 2.83
N GLY A 32 -25.05 -9.65 2.02
CA GLY A 32 -24.22 -9.89 0.84
C GLY A 32 -22.75 -10.13 1.17
N VAL A 33 -21.99 -10.45 0.15
CA VAL A 33 -20.54 -10.63 0.22
C VAL A 33 -19.86 -9.66 -0.73
N TYR A 34 -18.94 -8.86 -0.19
CA TYR A 34 -18.10 -7.98 -0.97
C TYR A 34 -16.71 -8.61 -1.13
N LYS A 35 -16.28 -8.78 -2.36
CA LYS A 35 -14.91 -9.24 -2.65
C LYS A 35 -13.96 -8.06 -2.64
N TRP A 36 -13.10 -8.04 -1.64
CA TRP A 36 -12.09 -7.01 -1.49
C TRP A 36 -10.72 -7.52 -1.90
N GLU A 37 -10.13 -6.87 -2.89
CA GLU A 37 -8.78 -7.19 -3.33
C GLU A 37 -7.76 -6.37 -2.55
N ILE A 38 -6.86 -7.05 -1.88
CA ILE A 38 -5.73 -6.46 -1.17
C ILE A 38 -4.42 -6.97 -1.76
N CYS A 39 -3.37 -6.18 -1.63
CA CYS A 39 -2.04 -6.61 -2.03
C CYS A 39 -1.35 -7.35 -0.87
N ARG A 40 -0.70 -8.44 -1.19
CA ARG A 40 0.20 -9.12 -0.26
C ARG A 40 1.43 -8.25 -0.02
N PHE A 41 1.54 -7.73 1.19
CA PHE A 41 2.60 -6.81 1.56
C PHE A 41 4.00 -7.46 1.49
N ASP A 42 4.12 -8.72 1.86
CA ASP A 42 5.36 -9.48 1.77
C ASP A 42 5.91 -9.56 0.34
N LEU A 43 5.03 -9.74 -0.63
CA LEU A 43 5.41 -9.78 -2.04
C LEU A 43 5.77 -8.39 -2.57
N LEU A 44 5.04 -7.35 -2.18
CA LEU A 44 5.36 -5.96 -2.54
C LEU A 44 6.73 -5.57 -2.00
N LEU A 45 6.99 -5.88 -0.72
CA LEU A 45 8.26 -5.61 -0.06
C LEU A 45 9.42 -6.29 -0.78
N THR A 46 9.26 -7.57 -1.12
CA THR A 46 10.27 -8.34 -1.84
C THR A 46 10.53 -7.78 -3.24
N ALA A 47 9.47 -7.40 -3.95
CA ALA A 47 9.59 -6.83 -5.29
C ALA A 47 10.30 -5.49 -5.27
N ASP A 48 9.98 -4.63 -4.31
CA ASP A 48 10.62 -3.32 -4.19
C ASP A 48 12.10 -3.44 -3.77
N ALA A 49 12.42 -4.36 -2.86
CA ALA A 49 13.79 -4.65 -2.47
C ALA A 49 14.64 -5.19 -3.64
N LYS A 50 14.04 -5.96 -4.54
CA LYS A 50 14.72 -6.42 -5.76
C LYS A 50 14.98 -5.30 -6.76
N ARG A 51 14.06 -4.38 -6.86
CA ARG A 51 14.09 -3.28 -7.82
C ARG A 51 14.95 -2.10 -7.38
N SER A 52 14.88 -1.74 -6.10
CA SER A 52 15.56 -0.59 -5.52
C SER A 52 16.68 -1.02 -4.58
N LYS A 53 17.93 -0.76 -4.99
CA LYS A 53 19.07 -1.01 -4.12
C LYS A 53 19.01 -0.16 -2.84
N VAL A 54 18.59 1.10 -2.96
CA VAL A 54 18.45 2.02 -1.82
C VAL A 54 17.45 1.49 -0.80
N PHE A 55 16.30 1.02 -1.26
CA PHE A 55 15.30 0.43 -0.37
C PHE A 55 15.78 -0.88 0.25
N ARG A 56 16.41 -1.74 -0.55
CA ARG A 56 16.97 -3.00 -0.04
C ARG A 56 18.02 -2.76 1.05
N ASP A 57 18.93 -1.80 0.85
CA ASP A 57 19.95 -1.47 1.83
C ASP A 57 19.33 -0.94 3.13
N LEU A 58 18.31 -0.06 3.02
CA LEU A 58 17.56 0.41 4.17
C LEU A 58 16.88 -0.74 4.93
N LEU A 59 16.22 -1.64 4.23
CA LEU A 59 15.52 -2.77 4.83
C LEU A 59 16.51 -3.70 5.55
N LEU A 60 17.62 -4.02 4.92
CA LEU A 60 18.66 -4.87 5.50
C LEU A 60 19.32 -4.23 6.74
N ASP A 61 19.61 -2.94 6.69
CA ASP A 61 20.19 -2.22 7.83
C ASP A 61 19.19 -2.16 8.99
N THR A 62 17.91 -1.95 8.69
CA THR A 62 16.86 -1.96 9.69
C THR A 62 16.74 -3.35 10.35
N LEU A 63 16.78 -4.42 9.58
CA LEU A 63 16.71 -5.80 10.07
C LEU A 63 17.93 -6.21 10.89
N ARG A 64 19.11 -5.63 10.62
CA ARG A 64 20.30 -5.86 11.44
C ARG A 64 20.16 -5.24 12.82
N SER A 65 19.51 -4.09 12.92
CA SER A 65 19.27 -3.39 14.19
C SER A 65 18.05 -3.93 14.95
N SER A 66 17.06 -4.41 14.23
CA SER A 66 15.81 -4.95 14.79
C SER A 66 15.35 -6.14 13.93
N PRO A 67 15.54 -7.39 14.42
CA PRO A 67 15.17 -8.58 13.65
C PRO A 67 13.67 -8.74 13.47
N GLN A 68 12.88 -8.04 14.25
CA GLN A 68 11.43 -7.97 14.13
C GLN A 68 11.02 -6.56 13.72
N LEU A 69 10.16 -6.46 12.72
CA LEU A 69 9.62 -5.19 12.23
C LEU A 69 8.15 -5.07 12.60
N ASP A 70 7.82 -3.96 13.24
CA ASP A 70 6.45 -3.63 13.61
C ASP A 70 5.78 -2.86 12.49
N ILE A 71 4.63 -3.35 12.07
CA ILE A 71 3.85 -2.74 10.99
C ILE A 71 3.12 -1.52 11.52
N CYS A 72 3.26 -0.38 10.83
CA CYS A 72 2.35 0.75 10.98
C CYS A 72 1.35 0.77 9.82
N LEU A 73 0.08 0.89 10.18
CA LEU A 73 -1.01 1.03 9.25
C LEU A 73 -1.55 2.46 9.31
N CYS A 74 -1.67 3.08 8.17
CA CYS A 74 -2.30 4.38 8.01
C CYS A 74 -3.40 4.30 6.97
N THR A 75 -4.47 5.04 7.18
CA THR A 75 -5.56 5.15 6.22
C THR A 75 -5.77 6.61 5.86
N ASP A 76 -6.10 6.85 4.61
CA ASP A 76 -6.42 8.19 4.12
C ASP A 76 -7.61 8.15 3.17
N GLU A 77 -8.46 9.16 3.27
CA GLU A 77 -9.58 9.32 2.38
C GLU A 77 -9.12 9.97 1.08
N VAL A 78 -9.35 9.30 -0.01
CA VAL A 78 -9.08 9.83 -1.35
C VAL A 78 -10.39 10.19 -2.01
N SER A 79 -10.56 11.46 -2.32
CA SER A 79 -11.69 11.94 -3.13
C SER A 79 -11.21 12.09 -4.57
N PRO A 80 -11.42 11.08 -5.43
CA PRO A 80 -11.08 11.23 -6.84
C PRO A 80 -12.12 12.10 -7.51
N GLY A 81 -11.70 13.23 -8.04
CA GLY A 81 -12.56 14.03 -8.88
C GLY A 81 -12.43 15.52 -8.67
N ASN A 82 -13.10 16.22 -9.53
CA ASN A 82 -13.24 17.67 -9.49
C ASN A 82 -14.01 18.07 -8.23
N THR A 83 -13.37 18.79 -7.33
CA THR A 83 -13.98 19.34 -6.11
C THR A 83 -15.18 20.27 -6.41
N MET A 84 -15.36 20.66 -7.64
CA MET A 84 -16.47 21.47 -8.14
C MET A 84 -17.68 20.64 -8.61
N ALA A 85 -17.57 19.32 -8.70
CA ALA A 85 -18.68 18.48 -9.12
C ALA A 85 -19.55 18.10 -7.91
N LEU A 86 -20.84 18.37 -8.00
CA LEU A 86 -21.85 18.02 -6.97
C LEU A 86 -21.98 16.50 -6.72
N ALA A 87 -21.32 15.66 -7.52
CA ALA A 87 -21.36 14.20 -7.44
C ALA A 87 -20.12 13.62 -6.74
N THR A 88 -19.62 14.24 -5.69
CA THR A 88 -18.46 13.77 -4.92
C THR A 88 -18.78 12.62 -3.95
N HIS A 89 -19.77 11.80 -4.24
CA HIS A 89 -20.19 10.70 -3.36
C HIS A 89 -19.29 9.47 -3.41
N LYS A 90 -18.31 9.43 -4.31
CA LYS A 90 -17.36 8.31 -4.41
C LYS A 90 -16.10 8.62 -3.61
N LYS A 91 -16.18 8.43 -2.32
CA LYS A 91 -15.00 8.47 -1.45
C LYS A 91 -14.35 7.08 -1.45
N SER A 92 -13.05 7.06 -1.61
CA SER A 92 -12.25 5.85 -1.50
C SER A 92 -11.33 5.96 -0.30
N TRP A 93 -11.10 4.87 0.38
CA TRP A 93 -10.12 4.78 1.46
C TRP A 93 -8.90 4.04 0.96
N SER A 94 -7.74 4.63 1.13
CA SER A 94 -6.47 3.98 0.83
C SER A 94 -5.79 3.55 2.11
N PHE A 95 -5.23 2.34 2.09
CA PHE A 95 -4.54 1.74 3.22
C PHE A 95 -3.05 1.66 2.91
N TYR A 96 -2.26 2.26 3.78
CA TYR A 96 -0.81 2.35 3.64
C TYR A 96 -0.14 1.59 4.77
N VAL A 97 0.92 0.90 4.42
CA VAL A 97 1.71 0.12 5.38
C VAL A 97 3.17 0.54 5.30
N SER A 98 3.81 0.63 6.45
CA SER A 98 5.25 0.81 6.60
C SER A 98 5.73 0.12 7.87
N PHE A 99 6.98 0.36 8.26
CA PHE A 99 7.55 -0.19 9.48
C PHE A 99 7.95 0.91 10.46
N LEU A 100 7.58 0.73 11.73
CA LEU A 100 7.93 1.69 12.79
C LEU A 100 9.44 1.91 12.90
N GLN A 101 10.23 0.86 12.66
CA GLN A 101 11.68 0.90 12.73
C GLN A 101 12.34 1.78 11.67
N PHE A 102 11.61 2.22 10.67
CA PHE A 102 12.13 3.22 9.73
C PHE A 102 12.29 4.61 10.35
N GLY A 103 11.65 4.88 11.50
CA GLY A 103 11.83 6.10 12.29
C GLY A 103 11.55 7.37 11.49
N GLU A 104 12.51 8.28 11.43
CA GLU A 104 12.37 9.55 10.70
C GLU A 104 12.07 9.37 9.19
N ARG A 105 12.43 8.24 8.62
CA ARG A 105 12.15 7.93 7.21
C ARG A 105 10.68 7.73 6.91
N LEU A 106 9.84 7.56 7.93
CA LEU A 106 8.37 7.54 7.78
C LEU A 106 7.80 8.87 7.27
N CYS A 107 8.55 9.96 7.36
CA CYS A 107 8.19 11.24 6.75
C CYS A 107 8.25 11.22 5.22
N TYR A 108 8.92 10.23 4.64
CA TYR A 108 9.07 10.13 3.20
C TYR A 108 8.04 9.17 2.61
N GLU A 109 7.27 9.64 1.65
CA GLU A 109 6.24 8.85 0.97
C GLU A 109 6.76 7.55 0.37
N LYS A 110 8.00 7.54 -0.12
CA LYS A 110 8.64 6.38 -0.76
C LYS A 110 8.80 5.16 0.16
N HIS A 111 8.60 5.32 1.46
CA HIS A 111 8.69 4.22 2.43
C HIS A 111 7.31 3.69 2.87
N TRP A 112 6.25 4.18 2.25
CA TRP A 112 4.90 3.71 2.47
C TRP A 112 4.38 2.93 1.26
N PHE A 113 3.71 1.83 1.52
CA PHE A 113 3.15 0.96 0.51
C PHE A 113 1.63 0.99 0.55
N VAL A 114 0.99 1.20 -0.58
CA VAL A 114 -0.46 1.04 -0.69
C VAL A 114 -0.76 -0.44 -0.81
N VAL A 115 -1.48 -0.97 0.15
CA VAL A 115 -1.84 -2.40 0.17
C VAL A 115 -3.29 -2.65 -0.20
N ALA A 116 -4.14 -1.65 -0.04
CA ALA A 116 -5.55 -1.79 -0.35
C ALA A 116 -6.21 -0.44 -0.65
N VAL A 117 -7.30 -0.49 -1.38
CA VAL A 117 -8.24 0.62 -1.60
C VAL A 117 -9.64 0.08 -1.41
N LEU A 118 -10.46 0.81 -0.69
CA LEU A 118 -11.86 0.46 -0.42
C LEU A 118 -12.80 1.54 -0.96
#